data_fca0048d381651734d1e0d393e1a7ea3
#
_entry.id   fca0048d381651734d1e0d393e1a7ea3
#
_cell.length_a   1.000
_cell.length_b   1.000
_cell.length_c   1.000
_cell.angle_alpha   90.00
_cell.angle_beta   90.00
_cell.angle_gamma   90.00
#
_symmetry.space_group_name_H-M   'P 1'
#
loop_
_entity.id
_entity.type
_entity.pdbx_description
1 polymer ?
#
loop_
_entity_poly.entity_id
_entity_poly.type
_entity_poly.pdbx_seq_one_letter_code
_entity_poly.pdbx_strand_id
1 'polypeptide(L)'
;MNINELKQLMKEVEKLCLGSKLELIDGKVYTITTPSRMHQFLSMHISARIQNYIDKNNGKCHTYTAPIGVRLFADDETWVEPDILVVCNRKDILTEQGCDGAPDLIVEIVSPSNSFHDYVTKLMKYQQAGVREYWIVDSRTERVSVIYFEDTEKNEEYKYEDVIQSYVLEGFEIRIADFIDKFND
;
A
#
# COMPACT_ATOMS: atom_id res chain seq x y z
N MET A 1 18.07 -22.19 -5.11
CA MET A 1 16.80 -22.12 -5.86
C MET A 1 16.90 -20.89 -6.72
N ASN A 2 16.66 -21.01 -8.02
CA ASN A 2 16.67 -19.84 -8.91
C ASN A 2 15.32 -19.10 -8.83
N ILE A 3 15.26 -17.86 -9.35
CA ILE A 3 14.07 -17.01 -9.27
C ILE A 3 12.84 -17.64 -9.95
N ASN A 4 13.02 -18.39 -11.03
CA ASN A 4 11.92 -19.05 -11.72
C ASN A 4 11.35 -20.23 -10.93
N GLU A 5 12.21 -20.98 -10.24
CA GLU A 5 11.78 -22.04 -9.30
C GLU A 5 11.00 -21.46 -8.13
N LEU A 6 11.46 -20.31 -7.61
CA LEU A 6 10.77 -19.60 -6.53
C LEU A 6 9.39 -19.10 -6.96
N LYS A 7 9.30 -18.47 -8.15
CA LYS A 7 8.00 -18.02 -8.71
C LYS A 7 7.04 -19.19 -8.97
N GLN A 8 7.57 -20.33 -9.42
CA GLN A 8 6.75 -21.53 -9.61
C GLN A 8 6.24 -22.09 -8.26
N LEU A 9 7.12 -22.13 -7.26
CA LEU A 9 6.74 -22.56 -5.91
C LEU A 9 5.69 -21.63 -5.30
N MET A 10 5.82 -20.32 -5.45
CA MET A 10 4.81 -19.34 -5.00
C MET A 10 3.44 -19.63 -5.62
N LYS A 11 3.36 -19.85 -6.94
CA LYS A 11 2.11 -20.20 -7.62
C LYS A 11 1.50 -21.53 -7.13
N GLU A 12 2.33 -22.50 -6.75
CA GLU A 12 1.86 -23.76 -6.19
C GLU A 12 1.34 -23.60 -4.77
N VAL A 13 2.05 -22.79 -3.95
CA VAL A 13 1.63 -22.46 -2.58
C VAL A 13 0.32 -21.65 -2.59
N GLU A 14 0.17 -20.68 -3.49
CA GLU A 14 -1.09 -19.96 -3.68
C GLU A 14 -2.28 -20.89 -3.99
N LYS A 15 -2.06 -21.92 -4.79
CA LYS A 15 -3.10 -22.94 -5.08
C LYS A 15 -3.45 -23.81 -3.89
N LEU A 16 -2.47 -24.07 -3.01
CA LEU A 16 -2.64 -24.93 -1.84
C LEU A 16 -3.18 -24.15 -0.63
N CYS A 17 -2.80 -22.89 -0.50
CA CYS A 17 -3.21 -21.99 0.59
C CYS A 17 -4.43 -21.18 0.16
N LEU A 18 -5.59 -21.81 0.09
CA LEU A 18 -6.87 -21.20 -0.27
C LEU A 18 -7.06 -19.82 0.37
N GLY A 19 -6.75 -18.74 -0.38
CA GLY A 19 -6.96 -17.35 0.03
C GLY A 19 -5.82 -16.68 0.77
N SER A 20 -4.64 -17.28 0.90
CA SER A 20 -3.44 -16.60 1.43
C SER A 20 -2.73 -15.85 0.32
N LYS A 21 -2.43 -14.56 0.55
CA LYS A 21 -1.55 -13.79 -0.33
C LYS A 21 -0.10 -14.08 0.01
N LEU A 22 0.79 -13.96 -0.96
CA LEU A 22 2.23 -14.13 -0.79
C LEU A 22 2.96 -12.87 -1.26
N GLU A 23 3.92 -12.43 -0.47
CA GLU A 23 4.88 -11.42 -0.87
C GLU A 23 6.29 -12.01 -0.91
N LEU A 24 7.11 -11.50 -1.79
CA LEU A 24 8.53 -11.81 -1.89
C LEU A 24 9.32 -10.56 -1.51
N ILE A 25 10.16 -10.63 -0.49
CA ILE A 25 11.00 -9.51 -0.08
C ILE A 25 12.42 -10.02 0.14
N ASP A 26 13.37 -9.47 -0.60
CA ASP A 26 14.77 -9.92 -0.61
C ASP A 26 14.91 -11.44 -0.81
N GLY A 27 14.15 -12.00 -1.77
CA GLY A 27 14.16 -13.43 -2.08
C GLY A 27 13.52 -14.31 -0.99
N LYS A 28 12.87 -13.74 0.04
CA LYS A 28 12.15 -14.47 1.09
C LYS A 28 10.65 -14.36 0.90
N VAL A 29 9.95 -15.47 1.00
CA VAL A 29 8.49 -15.54 0.88
C VAL A 29 7.84 -15.24 2.22
N TYR A 30 6.88 -14.33 2.23
CA TYR A 30 6.03 -13.97 3.36
C TYR A 30 4.58 -14.32 3.05
N THR A 31 3.90 -14.94 3.99
CA THR A 31 2.48 -15.26 3.87
C THR A 31 1.65 -14.17 4.53
N ILE A 32 0.71 -13.60 3.79
CA ILE A 32 -0.20 -12.58 4.31
C ILE A 32 -1.54 -13.24 4.65
N THR A 33 -2.04 -12.95 5.84
CA THR A 33 -3.33 -13.46 6.31
C THR A 33 -4.49 -12.74 5.60
N THR A 34 -5.63 -13.40 5.51
CA THR A 34 -6.86 -12.79 4.99
C THR A 34 -7.20 -11.50 5.76
N PRO A 35 -7.44 -10.39 5.06
CA PRO A 35 -7.72 -9.11 5.70
C PRO A 35 -9.04 -9.15 6.47
N SER A 36 -9.08 -8.40 7.60
CA SER A 36 -10.29 -8.26 8.40
C SER A 36 -11.36 -7.39 7.72
N ARG A 37 -12.59 -7.43 8.21
CA ARG A 37 -13.67 -6.55 7.76
C ARG A 37 -13.29 -5.06 7.90
N MET A 38 -12.66 -4.68 9.01
CA MET A 38 -12.16 -3.31 9.25
C MET A 38 -11.11 -2.91 8.23
N HIS A 39 -10.16 -3.77 7.95
CA HIS A 39 -9.13 -3.55 6.93
C HIS A 39 -9.77 -3.28 5.55
N GLN A 40 -10.70 -4.10 5.12
CA GLN A 40 -11.41 -3.93 3.84
C GLN A 40 -12.24 -2.64 3.80
N PHE A 41 -12.88 -2.29 4.91
CA PHE A 41 -13.64 -1.05 5.04
C PHE A 41 -12.73 0.18 4.88
N LEU A 42 -11.60 0.21 5.57
CA LEU A 42 -10.62 1.30 5.47
C LEU A 42 -10.04 1.40 4.05
N SER A 43 -9.63 0.27 3.46
CA SER A 43 -9.07 0.23 2.10
C SER A 43 -10.06 0.81 1.08
N MET A 44 -11.31 0.38 1.11
CA MET A 44 -12.36 0.88 0.22
C MET A 44 -12.61 2.39 0.41
N HIS A 45 -12.75 2.85 1.66
CA HIS A 45 -13.10 4.24 1.93
C HIS A 45 -11.95 5.22 1.65
N ILE A 46 -10.71 4.83 1.92
CA ILE A 46 -9.52 5.65 1.63
C ILE A 46 -9.32 5.71 0.12
N SER A 47 -9.29 4.58 -0.58
CA SER A 47 -9.08 4.53 -2.03
C SER A 47 -10.15 5.30 -2.81
N ALA A 48 -11.42 5.19 -2.40
CA ALA A 48 -12.51 5.93 -3.03
C ALA A 48 -12.34 7.45 -2.88
N ARG A 49 -11.88 7.93 -1.71
CA ARG A 49 -11.63 9.37 -1.50
C ARG A 49 -10.45 9.89 -2.31
N ILE A 50 -9.38 9.11 -2.38
CA ILE A 50 -8.23 9.42 -3.23
C ILE A 50 -8.68 9.52 -4.69
N GLN A 51 -9.36 8.50 -5.21
CA GLN A 51 -9.80 8.49 -6.61
C GLN A 51 -10.79 9.64 -6.91
N ASN A 52 -11.76 9.86 -6.04
CA ASN A 52 -12.71 10.97 -6.20
C ASN A 52 -12.01 12.35 -6.21
N TYR A 53 -10.97 12.52 -5.40
CA TYR A 53 -10.17 13.74 -5.42
C TYR A 53 -9.42 13.91 -6.74
N ILE A 54 -8.78 12.86 -7.23
CA ILE A 54 -8.07 12.86 -8.51
C ILE A 54 -9.02 13.23 -9.65
N ASP A 55 -10.17 12.57 -9.73
CA ASP A 55 -11.17 12.79 -10.79
C ASP A 55 -11.73 14.22 -10.75
N LYS A 56 -12.08 14.71 -9.55
CA LYS A 56 -12.64 16.05 -9.35
C LYS A 56 -11.67 17.17 -9.77
N ASN A 57 -10.37 16.92 -9.61
CA ASN A 57 -9.33 17.90 -9.97
C ASN A 57 -8.70 17.63 -11.35
N ASN A 58 -9.29 16.74 -12.17
CA ASN A 58 -8.74 16.31 -13.46
C ASN A 58 -7.28 15.87 -13.35
N GLY A 59 -6.92 15.22 -12.24
CA GLY A 59 -5.57 14.72 -11.97
C GLY A 59 -5.15 13.62 -12.94
N LYS A 60 -3.84 13.45 -13.12
CA LYS A 60 -3.27 12.43 -14.00
C LYS A 60 -2.82 11.17 -13.25
N CYS A 61 -3.14 11.07 -11.99
CA CYS A 61 -2.84 9.92 -11.17
C CYS A 61 -3.93 8.84 -11.31
N HIS A 62 -3.56 7.61 -11.02
CA HIS A 62 -4.47 6.46 -10.99
C HIS A 62 -4.30 5.74 -9.66
N THR A 63 -5.42 5.42 -9.02
CA THR A 63 -5.47 4.68 -7.76
C THR A 63 -5.81 3.22 -8.05
N TYR A 64 -5.08 2.31 -7.42
CA TYR A 64 -5.35 0.87 -7.47
C TYR A 64 -5.38 0.32 -6.05
N THR A 65 -6.16 -0.75 -5.87
CA THR A 65 -6.26 -1.48 -4.60
C THR A 65 -5.82 -2.93 -4.78
N ALA A 66 -5.37 -3.56 -3.69
CA ALA A 66 -5.09 -4.99 -3.70
C ALA A 66 -6.30 -5.82 -4.20
N PRO A 67 -6.08 -6.93 -4.93
CA PRO A 67 -4.77 -7.50 -5.27
C PRO A 67 -4.14 -6.84 -6.52
N ILE A 68 -2.99 -6.22 -6.37
CA ILE A 68 -2.17 -5.75 -7.47
C ILE A 68 -0.70 -5.95 -7.12
N GLY A 69 0.03 -6.72 -7.92
CA GLY A 69 1.45 -6.99 -7.70
C GLY A 69 2.31 -5.79 -8.07
N VAL A 70 3.25 -5.43 -7.21
CA VAL A 70 4.27 -4.41 -7.45
C VAL A 70 5.65 -5.04 -7.40
N ARG A 71 6.34 -5.01 -8.52
CA ARG A 71 7.75 -5.38 -8.59
C ARG A 71 8.59 -4.13 -8.33
N LEU A 72 9.12 -4.00 -7.13
CA LEU A 72 9.81 -2.77 -6.72
C LEU A 72 11.16 -2.57 -7.42
N PHE A 73 11.87 -3.66 -7.71
CA PHE A 73 13.21 -3.61 -8.30
C PHE A 73 13.32 -4.52 -9.54
N ALA A 74 14.27 -4.22 -10.42
CA ALA A 74 14.51 -5.00 -11.64
C ALA A 74 15.17 -6.37 -11.39
N ASP A 75 15.65 -6.64 -10.16
CA ASP A 75 16.28 -7.90 -9.75
C ASP A 75 15.30 -9.05 -9.51
N ASP A 76 13.98 -8.77 -9.54
CA ASP A 76 12.91 -9.73 -9.28
C ASP A 76 12.91 -10.33 -7.85
N GLU A 77 13.64 -9.76 -6.91
CA GLU A 77 13.74 -10.28 -5.54
C GLU A 77 12.70 -9.67 -4.57
N THR A 78 11.98 -8.62 -5.03
CA THR A 78 10.98 -7.96 -4.19
C THR A 78 9.70 -7.69 -4.97
N TRP A 79 8.66 -8.44 -4.58
CA TRP A 79 7.29 -8.33 -5.08
C TRP A 79 6.35 -8.18 -3.91
N VAL A 80 5.61 -7.09 -3.87
CA VAL A 80 4.66 -6.77 -2.81
C VAL A 80 3.26 -6.54 -3.36
N GLU A 81 2.25 -6.65 -2.52
CA GLU A 81 0.85 -6.33 -2.85
C GLU A 81 0.33 -5.28 -1.86
N PRO A 82 0.66 -4.00 -2.05
CA PRO A 82 0.17 -2.94 -1.16
C PRO A 82 -1.35 -2.83 -1.20
N ASP A 83 -1.95 -2.45 -0.07
CA ASP A 83 -3.40 -2.33 0.03
C ASP A 83 -3.98 -1.27 -0.90
N ILE A 84 -3.28 -0.12 -1.02
CA ILE A 84 -3.61 0.94 -1.98
C ILE A 84 -2.30 1.49 -2.55
N LEU A 85 -2.28 1.74 -3.85
CA LEU A 85 -1.20 2.47 -4.49
C LEU A 85 -1.73 3.54 -5.44
N VAL A 86 -0.94 4.59 -5.62
CA VAL A 86 -1.22 5.66 -6.58
C VAL A 86 -0.01 5.84 -7.48
N VAL A 87 -0.26 5.91 -8.79
CA VAL A 87 0.76 6.16 -9.82
C VAL A 87 0.40 7.45 -10.55
N CYS A 88 1.32 8.42 -10.54
CA CYS A 88 1.16 9.73 -11.16
C CYS A 88 2.13 9.92 -12.33
N ASN A 89 1.61 10.24 -13.52
CA ASN A 89 2.43 10.55 -14.71
C ASN A 89 3.47 9.48 -15.14
N ARG A 90 3.42 8.28 -14.56
CA ARG A 90 4.35 7.17 -14.78
C ARG A 90 3.63 5.94 -15.31
N LYS A 91 2.89 6.12 -16.43
CA LYS A 91 2.16 5.00 -17.06
C LYS A 91 3.08 3.90 -17.61
N ASP A 92 4.35 4.21 -17.79
CA ASP A 92 5.40 3.29 -18.22
C ASP A 92 5.66 2.16 -17.22
N ILE A 93 5.38 2.37 -15.93
CA ILE A 93 5.51 1.33 -14.90
C ILE A 93 4.25 0.47 -14.75
N LEU A 94 3.12 0.86 -15.35
CA LEU A 94 1.88 0.08 -15.28
C LEU A 94 1.85 -0.97 -16.40
N THR A 95 1.64 -2.22 -16.02
CA THR A 95 1.50 -3.36 -16.93
C THR A 95 0.10 -3.96 -16.80
N GLU A 96 -0.28 -4.92 -17.67
CA GLU A 96 -1.54 -5.65 -17.53
C GLU A 96 -1.61 -6.48 -16.24
N GLN A 97 -0.46 -6.88 -15.68
CA GLN A 97 -0.37 -7.74 -14.51
C GLN A 97 -0.16 -6.98 -13.20
N GLY A 98 0.22 -5.69 -13.26
CA GLY A 98 0.55 -4.94 -12.06
C GLY A 98 1.41 -3.71 -12.31
N CYS A 99 2.36 -3.45 -11.44
CA CYS A 99 3.24 -2.31 -11.47
C CYS A 99 4.71 -2.74 -11.43
N ASP A 100 5.49 -2.32 -12.41
CA ASP A 100 6.93 -2.58 -12.54
C ASP A 100 7.73 -1.32 -12.18
N GLY A 101 7.98 -1.13 -10.90
CA GLY A 101 8.66 0.04 -10.33
C GLY A 101 7.91 0.63 -9.14
N ALA A 102 8.44 1.73 -8.60
CA ALA A 102 7.88 2.37 -7.42
C ALA A 102 6.64 3.22 -7.74
N PRO A 103 5.47 2.97 -7.12
CA PRO A 103 4.36 3.91 -7.10
C PRO A 103 4.73 5.24 -6.44
N ASP A 104 3.97 6.30 -6.70
CA ASP A 104 4.21 7.60 -6.06
C ASP A 104 3.75 7.63 -4.59
N LEU A 105 2.60 7.01 -4.30
CA LEU A 105 2.04 6.88 -2.95
C LEU A 105 1.64 5.41 -2.72
N ILE A 106 1.96 4.91 -1.54
CA ILE A 106 1.50 3.61 -1.05
C ILE A 106 0.78 3.81 0.29
N VAL A 107 -0.32 3.09 0.49
CA VAL A 107 -1.01 2.99 1.78
C VAL A 107 -1.09 1.52 2.18
N GLU A 108 -0.61 1.21 3.38
CA GLU A 108 -0.75 -0.09 4.02
C GLU A 108 -1.65 0.01 5.25
N ILE A 109 -2.62 -0.88 5.35
CA ILE A 109 -3.53 -0.96 6.48
C ILE A 109 -3.09 -2.13 7.35
N VAL A 110 -2.46 -1.79 8.45
CA VAL A 110 -1.76 -2.76 9.30
C VAL A 110 -2.75 -3.69 10.00
N SER A 111 -2.50 -4.97 9.89
CA SER A 111 -3.16 -6.00 10.69
C SER A 111 -2.31 -6.39 11.92
N PRO A 112 -2.92 -6.91 12.99
CA PRO A 112 -2.19 -7.33 14.19
C PRO A 112 -1.06 -8.33 13.92
N SER A 113 -1.18 -9.15 12.89
CA SER A 113 -0.23 -10.21 12.55
C SER A 113 1.00 -9.73 11.77
N ASN A 114 0.93 -8.58 11.09
CA ASN A 114 1.96 -8.12 10.15
C ASN A 114 2.60 -6.78 10.52
N SER A 115 2.28 -6.20 11.68
CA SER A 115 2.67 -4.83 12.04
C SER A 115 4.17 -4.54 11.96
N PHE A 116 5.02 -5.44 12.46
CA PHE A 116 6.47 -5.22 12.42
C PHE A 116 7.01 -5.24 10.98
N HIS A 117 6.53 -6.16 10.17
CA HIS A 117 6.91 -6.28 8.77
C HIS A 117 6.55 -5.02 7.97
N ASP A 118 5.33 -4.52 8.15
CA ASP A 118 4.87 -3.31 7.46
C ASP A 118 5.63 -2.06 7.94
N TYR A 119 5.78 -1.88 9.25
CA TYR A 119 6.45 -0.70 9.79
C TYR A 119 7.96 -0.60 9.49
N VAL A 120 8.66 -1.71 9.41
CA VAL A 120 10.13 -1.71 9.29
C VAL A 120 10.60 -2.20 7.92
N THR A 121 10.18 -3.38 7.52
CA THR A 121 10.72 -4.01 6.30
C THR A 121 10.22 -3.30 5.05
N LYS A 122 8.91 -3.08 4.93
CA LYS A 122 8.33 -2.40 3.78
C LYS A 122 8.76 -0.94 3.71
N LEU A 123 8.84 -0.22 4.85
CA LEU A 123 9.33 1.15 4.90
C LEU A 123 10.68 1.31 4.18
N MET A 124 11.65 0.47 4.53
CA MET A 124 12.97 0.51 3.90
C MET A 124 12.92 0.17 2.42
N LYS A 125 12.10 -0.81 2.02
CA LYS A 125 11.97 -1.20 0.61
C LYS A 125 11.32 -0.13 -0.23
N TYR A 126 10.26 0.48 0.25
CA TYR A 126 9.58 1.57 -0.44
C TYR A 126 10.49 2.79 -0.61
N GLN A 127 11.23 3.16 0.44
CA GLN A 127 12.22 4.23 0.35
C GLN A 127 13.32 3.93 -0.69
N GLN A 128 13.91 2.73 -0.65
CA GLN A 128 14.96 2.31 -1.58
C GLN A 128 14.48 2.25 -3.04
N ALA A 129 13.24 1.85 -3.25
CA ALA A 129 12.64 1.77 -4.58
C ALA A 129 12.30 3.14 -5.18
N GLY A 130 12.23 4.21 -4.36
CA GLY A 130 11.87 5.54 -4.79
C GLY A 130 10.36 5.86 -4.71
N VAL A 131 9.62 5.16 -3.86
CA VAL A 131 8.28 5.61 -3.44
C VAL A 131 8.44 6.98 -2.81
N ARG A 132 7.53 7.92 -3.11
CA ARG A 132 7.63 9.29 -2.62
C ARG A 132 6.93 9.48 -1.29
N GLU A 133 5.79 8.81 -1.10
CA GLU A 133 4.99 8.92 0.11
C GLU A 133 4.45 7.56 0.54
N TYR A 134 4.48 7.28 1.84
CA TYR A 134 4.01 6.02 2.42
C TYR A 134 3.13 6.29 3.63
N TRP A 135 1.94 5.74 3.64
CA TRP A 135 1.00 5.79 4.75
C TRP A 135 0.89 4.45 5.43
N ILE A 136 0.96 4.45 6.75
CA ILE A 136 0.70 3.29 7.60
C ILE A 136 -0.55 3.59 8.42
N VAL A 137 -1.65 2.90 8.11
CA VAL A 137 -2.93 3.06 8.80
C VAL A 137 -3.09 1.93 9.80
N ASP A 138 -2.99 2.24 11.10
CA ASP A 138 -3.14 1.25 12.17
C ASP A 138 -4.51 1.38 12.85
N SER A 139 -5.41 0.44 12.55
CA SER A 139 -6.77 0.44 13.09
C SER A 139 -6.85 0.06 14.58
N ARG A 140 -5.78 -0.45 15.18
CA ARG A 140 -5.75 -0.80 16.61
C ARG A 140 -5.47 0.41 17.48
N THR A 141 -4.61 1.29 16.99
CA THR A 141 -4.20 2.52 17.69
C THR A 141 -4.95 3.75 17.20
N GLU A 142 -5.77 3.59 16.14
CA GLU A 142 -6.50 4.68 15.47
C GLU A 142 -5.54 5.79 15.00
N ARG A 143 -4.40 5.38 14.41
CA ARG A 143 -3.35 6.30 13.96
C ARG A 143 -3.00 6.07 12.51
N VAL A 144 -2.51 7.15 11.89
CA VAL A 144 -1.94 7.14 10.55
C VAL A 144 -0.58 7.78 10.60
N SER A 145 0.45 7.03 10.24
CA SER A 145 1.79 7.59 10.03
C SER A 145 1.93 7.95 8.55
N VAL A 146 2.20 9.21 8.25
CA VAL A 146 2.51 9.72 6.92
C VAL A 146 4.01 9.93 6.83
N ILE A 147 4.64 9.24 5.90
CA ILE A 147 6.09 9.27 5.68
C ILE A 147 6.33 9.79 4.27
N TYR A 148 6.93 10.98 4.18
CA TYR A 148 7.30 11.61 2.93
C TYR A 148 8.81 11.48 2.72
N PHE A 149 9.23 10.59 1.83
CA PHE A 149 10.63 10.23 1.65
C PHE A 149 11.49 11.32 1.03
N GLU A 150 10.89 12.27 0.31
CA GLU A 150 11.61 13.40 -0.29
C GLU A 150 11.98 14.49 0.72
N ASP A 151 11.26 14.55 1.87
CA ASP A 151 11.50 15.52 2.94
C ASP A 151 11.01 14.94 4.28
N THR A 152 11.92 14.38 5.05
CA THR A 152 11.61 13.70 6.31
C THR A 152 11.13 14.63 7.43
N GLU A 153 11.33 15.96 7.31
CA GLU A 153 10.77 16.92 8.26
C GLU A 153 9.24 17.01 8.19
N LYS A 154 8.66 16.51 7.10
CA LYS A 154 7.22 16.41 6.87
C LYS A 154 6.60 15.12 7.38
N ASN A 155 7.39 14.21 7.94
CA ASN A 155 6.87 12.98 8.52
C ASN A 155 6.05 13.30 9.77
N GLU A 156 4.82 12.77 9.81
CA GLU A 156 3.89 13.08 10.88
C GLU A 156 3.01 11.88 11.24
N GLU A 157 2.61 11.80 12.50
CA GLU A 157 1.64 10.84 12.99
C GLU A 157 0.33 11.56 13.34
N TYR A 158 -0.75 11.12 12.72
CA TYR A 158 -2.11 11.64 12.90
C TYR A 158 -2.99 10.65 13.66
N LYS A 159 -3.96 11.17 14.41
CA LYS A 159 -5.10 10.39 14.88
C LYS A 159 -6.20 10.36 13.81
N TYR A 160 -7.18 9.49 13.95
CA TYR A 160 -8.31 9.41 13.01
C TYR A 160 -9.16 10.70 12.96
N GLU A 161 -9.16 11.49 14.06
CA GLU A 161 -9.85 12.78 14.15
C GLU A 161 -9.11 13.93 13.44
N ASP A 162 -7.82 13.77 13.19
CA ASP A 162 -7.01 14.79 12.56
C ASP A 162 -7.24 14.86 11.04
N VAL A 163 -6.95 15.99 10.45
CA VAL A 163 -6.93 16.16 9.00
C VAL A 163 -5.57 15.70 8.48
N ILE A 164 -5.58 14.59 7.76
CA ILE A 164 -4.39 13.97 7.17
C ILE A 164 -4.21 14.58 5.78
N GLN A 165 -3.01 15.04 5.46
CA GLN A 165 -2.66 15.62 4.16
C GLN A 165 -1.71 14.71 3.39
N SER A 166 -1.85 14.71 2.06
CA SER A 166 -0.87 14.08 1.17
C SER A 166 0.03 15.14 0.53
N TYR A 167 1.31 14.83 0.46
CA TYR A 167 2.28 15.67 -0.26
C TYR A 167 2.42 15.29 -1.73
N VAL A 168 2.12 14.05 -2.10
CA VAL A 168 2.08 13.58 -3.49
C VAL A 168 0.82 14.07 -4.20
N LEU A 169 -0.31 14.07 -3.51
CA LEU A 169 -1.60 14.57 -4.01
C LEU A 169 -1.85 15.95 -3.40
N GLU A 170 -1.18 16.96 -3.93
CA GLU A 170 -1.25 18.34 -3.41
C GLU A 170 -2.69 18.84 -3.22
N GLY A 171 -3.03 19.22 -1.98
CA GLY A 171 -4.37 19.63 -1.58
C GLY A 171 -5.36 18.50 -1.28
N PHE A 172 -4.93 17.24 -1.35
CA PHE A 172 -5.73 16.13 -0.84
C PHE A 172 -5.69 16.09 0.68
N GLU A 173 -6.89 16.07 1.26
CA GLU A 173 -7.11 15.95 2.70
C GLU A 173 -8.14 14.87 2.99
N ILE A 174 -7.91 14.13 4.08
CA ILE A 174 -8.83 13.11 4.56
C ILE A 174 -8.88 13.10 6.08
N ARG A 175 -10.06 12.86 6.65
CA ARG A 175 -10.26 12.57 8.07
C ARG A 175 -10.94 11.22 8.17
N ILE A 176 -10.29 10.25 8.85
CA ILE A 176 -10.84 8.90 8.95
C ILE A 176 -12.09 8.89 9.83
N ALA A 177 -12.16 9.73 10.85
CA ALA A 177 -13.34 9.90 11.69
C ALA A 177 -14.63 10.22 10.90
N ASP A 178 -14.53 10.87 9.74
CA ASP A 178 -15.72 11.22 8.93
C ASP A 178 -16.48 9.98 8.37
N PHE A 179 -15.88 8.80 8.45
CA PHE A 179 -16.51 7.60 7.91
C PHE A 179 -16.36 6.34 8.76
N ILE A 180 -15.47 6.33 9.75
CA ILE A 180 -15.20 5.11 10.54
C ILE A 180 -16.42 4.69 11.37
N ASP A 181 -17.26 5.62 11.82
CA ASP A 181 -18.46 5.33 12.61
C ASP A 181 -19.47 4.47 11.82
N LYS A 182 -19.49 4.58 10.49
CA LYS A 182 -20.33 3.76 9.61
C LYS A 182 -19.94 2.28 9.57
N PHE A 183 -18.79 1.93 10.14
CA PHE A 183 -18.36 0.54 10.21
C PHE A 183 -19.22 -0.28 11.17
N ASN A 184 -19.81 0.34 12.18
CA ASN A 184 -20.60 -0.30 13.23
C ASN A 184 -22.12 -0.25 12.95
N ASP A 185 -22.54 0.52 11.92
CA ASP A 185 -23.93 0.59 11.45
C ASP A 185 -24.27 -0.63 10.54
#